data_fe8f2bcc20cf7f5a658b210869cc283f
#
_entry.id   fe8f2bcc20cf7f5a658b210869cc283f
#
_cell.length_a   1.000
_cell.length_b   1.000
_cell.length_c   1.000
_cell.angle_alpha   90.00
_cell.angle_beta   90.00
_cell.angle_gamma   90.00
#
_symmetry.space_group_name_H-M   'P 1'
#
loop_
_entity.id
_entity.type
_entity.pdbx_description
1 polymer ?
#
loop_
_entity_poly.entity_id
_entity_poly.type
_entity_poly.pdbx_seq_one_letter_code
_entity_poly.pdbx_strand_id
1 'polypeptide(L)'
;MTRSLWAMPATVAHLRAAALALLAAMALAAAPAGAQAPPPDADGVAPEAPLPDAPRSIAVGRPWHGRMEFGVQLPEAGADFLTWDPILRRSPNRGSRRWATDALVVVLDSVTREYRAANPGAPPVLIADISRPQGGAFGRRYGGLGHASHQNGLDADVMYPRRDGALLAPRRPAEVDRVLAQDLVDRFRAAGAVRLFVGPHLHLHGPRPIVVPLVHHDDHVHVRISNPGRPDAPNAP
;
A
#
# COMPACT_ATOMS: atom_id res chain seq x y z
N MET A 1 -28.69 -62.91 11.10
CA MET A 1 -27.51 -63.45 11.81
C MET A 1 -26.41 -62.44 11.58
N THR A 2 -25.88 -61.74 12.44
CA THR A 2 -25.58 -61.59 13.83
C THR A 2 -25.12 -60.14 14.04
N ARG A 3 -25.64 -59.54 15.09
CA ARG A 3 -25.28 -58.25 15.65
C ARG A 3 -23.83 -58.24 16.15
N SER A 4 -23.20 -57.08 16.13
CA SER A 4 -22.37 -56.72 17.28
C SER A 4 -22.29 -55.22 17.45
N LEU A 5 -22.90 -54.72 18.49
CA LEU A 5 -22.79 -53.45 19.18
C LEU A 5 -21.46 -53.42 19.95
N TRP A 6 -20.76 -52.30 19.92
CA TRP A 6 -19.88 -51.93 21.05
C TRP A 6 -20.12 -50.50 21.43
N ALA A 7 -20.34 -50.37 22.73
CA ALA A 7 -20.82 -49.23 23.47
C ALA A 7 -19.69 -48.23 23.78
N MET A 8 -20.12 -47.00 24.04
CA MET A 8 -19.35 -45.96 24.75
C MET A 8 -19.06 -46.35 26.20
N PRO A 9 -18.13 -45.69 26.84
CA PRO A 9 -18.46 -45.13 28.14
C PRO A 9 -18.25 -43.60 28.24
N ALA A 10 -19.14 -43.07 29.06
CA ALA A 10 -19.27 -41.69 29.49
C ALA A 10 -18.33 -41.39 30.68
N THR A 11 -18.22 -40.09 30.91
CA THR A 11 -18.00 -39.38 32.19
C THR A 11 -16.62 -39.40 32.84
N VAL A 12 -16.07 -38.20 33.01
CA VAL A 12 -15.65 -37.73 34.34
C VAL A 12 -15.93 -36.22 34.46
N ALA A 13 -16.59 -35.92 35.54
CA ALA A 13 -17.10 -34.65 35.99
C ALA A 13 -16.08 -33.86 36.84
N HIS A 14 -16.27 -32.55 36.84
CA HIS A 14 -16.06 -31.59 37.93
C HIS A 14 -14.78 -31.61 38.79
N LEU A 15 -14.09 -30.48 38.79
CA LEU A 15 -13.52 -29.90 40.01
C LEU A 15 -13.55 -28.36 39.90
N ARG A 16 -14.52 -27.79 40.61
CA ARG A 16 -14.53 -26.40 41.06
C ARG A 16 -13.66 -26.32 42.31
N ALA A 17 -12.74 -25.39 42.36
CA ALA A 17 -12.14 -24.94 43.61
C ALA A 17 -12.18 -23.41 43.62
N ALA A 18 -13.01 -22.91 44.53
CA ALA A 18 -13.04 -21.53 44.95
C ALA A 18 -11.90 -21.29 45.94
N ALA A 19 -11.22 -20.17 45.86
CA ALA A 19 -10.38 -19.65 46.93
C ALA A 19 -10.77 -18.20 47.21
N LEU A 20 -11.26 -17.98 48.39
CA LEU A 20 -11.72 -16.73 49.01
C LEU A 20 -10.55 -15.78 49.35
N ALA A 21 -10.90 -14.54 49.33
CA ALA A 21 -10.31 -13.32 49.85
C ALA A 21 -9.40 -13.39 51.09
N LEU A 22 -8.41 -12.50 51.08
CA LEU A 22 -7.98 -11.80 52.30
C LEU A 22 -7.64 -10.34 51.97
N LEU A 23 -8.52 -9.46 52.41
CA LEU A 23 -8.30 -8.02 52.52
C LEU A 23 -7.37 -7.76 53.72
N ALA A 24 -6.23 -7.15 53.50
CA ALA A 24 -5.45 -6.48 54.54
C ALA A 24 -5.32 -5.02 54.16
N ALA A 25 -6.10 -4.16 54.81
CA ALA A 25 -5.98 -2.72 54.77
C ALA A 25 -4.73 -2.29 55.56
N MET A 26 -3.74 -1.72 54.88
CA MET A 26 -2.71 -0.89 55.54
C MET A 26 -2.93 0.57 55.13
N ALA A 27 -3.42 1.35 56.05
CA ALA A 27 -3.42 2.80 55.98
C ALA A 27 -1.98 3.27 56.16
N LEU A 28 -1.38 3.84 55.15
CA LEU A 28 -0.10 4.53 55.23
C LEU A 28 -0.36 6.01 55.04
N ALA A 29 0.01 6.78 56.07
CA ALA A 29 -0.18 8.22 56.16
C ALA A 29 0.60 8.93 55.01
N ALA A 30 -0.14 9.79 54.30
CA ALA A 30 0.43 10.68 53.29
C ALA A 30 1.23 11.79 53.97
N ALA A 31 2.50 11.84 53.76
CA ALA A 31 3.36 13.00 53.99
C ALA A 31 3.13 14.03 52.86
N PRO A 32 3.13 15.36 53.14
CA PRO A 32 2.95 16.36 52.12
C PRO A 32 4.16 16.31 51.14
N ALA A 33 3.88 16.14 49.87
CA ALA A 33 4.84 16.23 48.83
C ALA A 33 5.37 17.66 48.74
N GLY A 34 6.65 17.83 49.10
CA GLY A 34 7.38 19.06 48.82
C GLY A 34 7.39 19.31 47.31
N ALA A 35 7.03 20.54 46.95
CA ALA A 35 7.14 21.01 45.59
C ALA A 35 8.59 20.86 45.10
N GLN A 36 8.85 19.87 44.28
CA GLN A 36 10.09 19.80 43.54
C GLN A 36 10.08 20.90 42.46
N ALA A 37 11.11 21.76 42.53
CA ALA A 37 11.36 22.70 41.45
C ALA A 37 11.44 21.96 40.11
N PRO A 38 10.93 22.52 39.01
CA PRO A 38 11.07 21.91 37.69
C PRO A 38 12.57 21.75 37.38
N PRO A 39 12.96 20.65 36.70
CA PRO A 39 14.37 20.51 36.29
C PRO A 39 14.74 21.71 35.41
N PRO A 40 16.01 22.18 35.45
CA PRO A 40 16.47 23.23 34.58
C PRO A 40 16.23 22.80 33.14
N ASP A 41 15.68 23.73 32.37
CA ASP A 41 15.34 23.53 30.94
C ASP A 41 16.51 22.83 30.26
N ALA A 42 16.23 21.64 29.73
CA ALA A 42 17.13 20.95 28.84
C ALA A 42 17.45 21.92 27.70
N ASP A 43 18.74 22.16 27.54
CA ASP A 43 19.35 23.06 26.60
C ASP A 43 18.51 23.19 25.33
N GLY A 44 18.12 24.43 25.02
CA GLY A 44 17.41 24.78 23.81
C GLY A 44 18.26 24.37 22.60
N VAL A 45 18.03 23.16 22.14
CA VAL A 45 18.33 22.80 20.75
C VAL A 45 17.42 23.67 19.94
N ALA A 46 17.97 24.75 19.39
CA ALA A 46 17.28 25.57 18.42
C ALA A 46 16.67 24.60 17.38
N PRO A 47 15.39 24.76 17.00
CA PRO A 47 14.80 23.92 15.96
C PRO A 47 15.77 23.95 14.79
N GLU A 48 16.27 22.78 14.42
CA GLU A 48 17.16 22.60 13.28
C GLU A 48 16.49 23.30 12.09
N ALA A 49 17.19 24.30 11.52
CA ALA A 49 16.65 25.05 10.39
C ALA A 49 16.22 24.02 9.35
N PRO A 50 14.99 24.12 8.80
CA PRO A 50 14.52 23.18 7.81
C PRO A 50 15.59 23.09 6.72
N LEU A 51 16.05 21.87 6.45
CA LEU A 51 16.97 21.61 5.35
C LEU A 51 16.42 22.29 4.11
N PRO A 52 17.25 22.99 3.31
CA PRO A 52 16.78 23.64 2.10
C PRO A 52 15.98 22.61 1.30
N ASP A 53 14.74 22.98 0.94
CA ASP A 53 13.80 22.08 0.27
C ASP A 53 14.53 21.32 -0.85
N ALA A 54 14.62 19.99 -0.71
CA ALA A 54 15.12 19.16 -1.79
C ALA A 54 14.31 19.52 -3.05
N PRO A 55 14.98 19.65 -4.20
CA PRO A 55 14.27 20.06 -5.41
C PRO A 55 13.10 19.09 -5.66
N ARG A 56 11.89 19.63 -5.74
CA ARG A 56 10.70 18.85 -6.04
C ARG A 56 10.84 18.16 -7.38
N SER A 57 10.41 16.93 -7.46
CA SER A 57 10.46 16.20 -8.72
C SER A 57 9.54 16.82 -9.78
N ILE A 58 10.01 16.83 -11.02
CA ILE A 58 9.32 17.45 -12.15
C ILE A 58 8.99 16.37 -13.18
N ALA A 59 7.70 16.18 -13.45
CA ALA A 59 7.24 15.39 -14.57
C ALA A 59 7.23 16.24 -15.84
N VAL A 60 8.05 15.89 -16.81
CA VAL A 60 8.18 16.61 -18.09
C VAL A 60 7.51 15.81 -19.19
N GLY A 61 6.73 16.47 -20.03
CA GLY A 61 6.03 15.84 -21.15
C GLY A 61 4.81 15.05 -20.73
N ARG A 62 4.51 14.00 -21.48
CA ARG A 62 3.33 13.12 -21.27
C ARG A 62 3.76 11.77 -20.69
N PRO A 63 2.87 11.05 -20.00
CA PRO A 63 3.20 9.73 -19.46
C PRO A 63 3.74 8.72 -20.49
N TRP A 64 3.38 8.86 -21.75
CA TRP A 64 3.82 8.00 -22.87
C TRP A 64 4.89 8.64 -23.77
N HIS A 65 5.29 9.89 -23.49
CA HIS A 65 6.36 10.60 -24.18
C HIS A 65 6.91 11.67 -23.24
N GLY A 66 7.69 11.25 -22.27
CA GLY A 66 8.16 12.15 -21.23
C GLY A 66 9.42 11.67 -20.53
N ARG A 67 9.82 12.47 -19.56
CA ARG A 67 10.92 12.19 -18.64
C ARG A 67 10.59 12.74 -17.25
N MET A 68 11.43 12.45 -16.30
CA MET A 68 11.32 12.92 -14.92
C MET A 68 12.66 13.53 -14.50
N GLU A 69 12.59 14.67 -13.83
CA GLU A 69 13.73 15.34 -13.20
C GLU A 69 13.58 15.24 -11.68
N PHE A 70 14.69 15.06 -10.96
CA PHE A 70 14.72 14.90 -9.49
C PHE A 70 13.75 13.83 -8.97
N GLY A 71 13.63 12.74 -9.68
CA GLY A 71 12.76 11.63 -9.26
C GLY A 71 13.19 11.02 -7.95
N VAL A 72 12.22 10.52 -7.20
CA VAL A 72 12.40 9.85 -5.90
C VAL A 72 12.29 8.35 -6.09
N GLN A 73 13.23 7.61 -5.51
CA GLN A 73 13.14 6.16 -5.53
C GLN A 73 12.25 5.67 -4.38
N LEU A 74 11.18 4.95 -4.71
CA LEU A 74 10.37 4.28 -3.70
C LEU A 74 11.21 3.23 -2.97
N PRO A 75 11.20 3.16 -1.62
CA PRO A 75 11.90 2.12 -0.87
C PRO A 75 11.39 0.71 -1.26
N GLU A 76 12.14 -0.33 -0.94
CA GLU A 76 11.78 -1.72 -1.26
C GLU A 76 10.50 -2.16 -0.57
N ALA A 77 10.27 -1.63 0.63
CA ALA A 77 9.10 -1.88 1.44
C ALA A 77 8.79 -0.66 2.30
N GLY A 78 7.55 -0.50 2.69
CA GLY A 78 7.05 0.40 3.72
C GLY A 78 6.25 -0.36 4.76
N ALA A 79 5.62 0.35 5.69
CA ALA A 79 4.77 -0.27 6.72
C ALA A 79 3.56 -1.01 6.11
N ASP A 80 3.04 -0.51 4.99
CA ASP A 80 1.77 -0.95 4.41
C ASP A 80 1.89 -1.49 2.97
N PHE A 81 3.11 -1.51 2.42
CA PHE A 81 3.37 -2.02 1.08
C PHE A 81 4.70 -2.78 0.99
N LEU A 82 4.78 -3.64 -0.02
CA LEU A 82 6.01 -4.22 -0.55
C LEU A 82 6.12 -3.87 -2.03
N THR A 83 7.34 -3.78 -2.55
CA THR A 83 7.51 -3.65 -4.00
C THR A 83 7.60 -5.03 -4.66
N TRP A 84 7.10 -5.14 -5.89
CA TRP A 84 6.97 -6.40 -6.62
C TRP A 84 7.60 -6.32 -8.01
N ASP A 85 8.55 -7.20 -8.30
CA ASP A 85 9.09 -7.35 -9.66
C ASP A 85 8.16 -8.23 -10.51
N PRO A 86 7.43 -7.66 -11.48
CA PRO A 86 6.48 -8.43 -12.27
C PRO A 86 7.17 -9.42 -13.23
N ILE A 87 8.43 -9.19 -13.57
CA ILE A 87 9.20 -10.05 -14.47
C ILE A 87 9.78 -11.24 -13.72
N LEU A 88 10.44 -10.97 -12.58
CA LEU A 88 11.04 -12.01 -11.75
C LEU A 88 10.02 -12.67 -10.81
N ARG A 89 8.81 -12.10 -10.73
CA ARG A 89 7.69 -12.54 -9.88
C ARG A 89 8.09 -12.73 -8.43
N ARG A 90 8.73 -11.73 -7.87
CA ARG A 90 9.18 -11.72 -6.47
C ARG A 90 9.22 -10.30 -5.91
N SER A 91 9.25 -10.19 -4.60
CA SER A 91 9.59 -8.96 -3.86
C SER A 91 11.08 -9.03 -3.45
N PRO A 92 11.80 -7.91 -3.41
CA PRO A 92 11.40 -6.58 -3.87
C PRO A 92 11.52 -6.42 -5.41
N ASN A 93 10.91 -5.35 -5.94
CA ASN A 93 11.14 -4.91 -7.32
C ASN A 93 12.55 -4.32 -7.46
N ARG A 94 13.11 -4.41 -8.67
CA ARG A 94 14.43 -3.85 -8.99
C ARG A 94 14.47 -2.34 -8.82
N GLY A 95 15.56 -1.81 -8.27
CA GLY A 95 15.75 -0.39 -8.00
C GLY A 95 15.54 0.52 -9.22
N SER A 96 15.88 0.03 -10.42
CA SER A 96 15.69 0.78 -11.67
C SER A 96 14.23 0.92 -12.13
N ARG A 97 13.27 0.32 -11.43
CA ARG A 97 11.84 0.29 -11.78
C ARG A 97 10.94 0.96 -10.74
N ARG A 98 11.54 1.54 -9.69
CA ARG A 98 10.84 2.09 -8.51
C ARG A 98 11.00 3.60 -8.37
N TRP A 99 11.08 4.34 -9.49
CA TRP A 99 11.26 5.79 -9.48
C TRP A 99 9.95 6.50 -9.80
N ALA A 100 9.64 7.52 -9.04
CA ALA A 100 8.40 8.29 -9.13
C ALA A 100 8.66 9.78 -8.94
N THR A 101 7.65 10.60 -9.24
CA THR A 101 7.58 11.93 -8.66
C THR A 101 7.29 11.84 -7.16
N ASP A 102 7.75 12.81 -6.37
CA ASP A 102 7.42 12.93 -4.95
C ASP A 102 5.90 12.92 -4.72
N ALA A 103 5.14 13.58 -5.59
CA ALA A 103 3.68 13.58 -5.55
C ALA A 103 3.08 12.16 -5.67
N LEU A 104 3.61 11.33 -6.57
CA LEU A 104 3.12 9.95 -6.71
C LEU A 104 3.52 9.10 -5.49
N VAL A 105 4.72 9.30 -4.94
CA VAL A 105 5.14 8.60 -3.71
C VAL A 105 4.19 8.91 -2.55
N VAL A 106 3.80 10.18 -2.36
CA VAL A 106 2.84 10.59 -1.33
C VAL A 106 1.48 9.92 -1.53
N VAL A 107 0.98 9.85 -2.77
CA VAL A 107 -0.29 9.17 -3.07
C VAL A 107 -0.20 7.68 -2.78
N LEU A 108 0.88 7.01 -3.20
CA LEU A 108 1.07 5.58 -2.94
C LEU A 108 1.13 5.27 -1.44
N ASP A 109 1.90 6.04 -0.67
CA ASP A 109 2.00 5.89 0.79
C ASP A 109 0.65 6.11 1.48
N SER A 110 -0.05 7.19 1.15
CA SER A 110 -1.36 7.50 1.74
C SER A 110 -2.38 6.39 1.45
N VAL A 111 -2.50 5.99 0.19
CA VAL A 111 -3.48 4.97 -0.22
C VAL A 111 -3.18 3.62 0.42
N THR A 112 -1.92 3.19 0.46
CA THR A 112 -1.55 1.90 1.07
C THR A 112 -1.82 1.88 2.57
N ARG A 113 -1.52 2.98 3.28
CA ARG A 113 -1.83 3.15 4.70
C ARG A 113 -3.33 3.12 4.97
N GLU A 114 -4.12 3.87 4.22
CA GLU A 114 -5.57 3.91 4.36
C GLU A 114 -6.21 2.56 4.03
N TYR A 115 -5.72 1.89 2.99
CA TYR A 115 -6.16 0.54 2.63
C TYR A 115 -5.94 -0.45 3.78
N ARG A 116 -4.75 -0.45 4.37
CA ARG A 116 -4.40 -1.33 5.50
C ARG A 116 -5.23 -1.03 6.74
N ALA A 117 -5.44 0.25 7.04
CA ALA A 117 -6.26 0.67 8.17
C ALA A 117 -7.72 0.20 8.06
N ALA A 118 -8.29 0.25 6.85
CA ALA A 118 -9.66 -0.19 6.60
C ALA A 118 -9.81 -1.71 6.47
N ASN A 119 -8.74 -2.41 6.13
CA ASN A 119 -8.73 -3.85 5.89
C ASN A 119 -7.67 -4.55 6.79
N PRO A 120 -7.86 -4.64 8.12
CA PRO A 120 -6.83 -5.10 9.07
C PRO A 120 -6.29 -6.51 8.79
N GLY A 121 -7.08 -7.37 8.14
CA GLY A 121 -6.68 -8.74 7.75
C GLY A 121 -6.06 -8.85 6.35
N ALA A 122 -6.07 -7.77 5.56
CA ALA A 122 -5.52 -7.81 4.22
C ALA A 122 -3.98 -7.84 4.23
N PRO A 123 -3.34 -8.48 3.23
CA PRO A 123 -1.89 -8.40 3.08
C PRO A 123 -1.43 -6.98 2.72
N PRO A 124 -0.14 -6.63 2.92
CA PRO A 124 0.45 -5.41 2.38
C PRO A 124 0.22 -5.28 0.87
N VAL A 125 0.04 -4.04 0.42
CA VAL A 125 -0.16 -3.77 -1.01
C VAL A 125 1.13 -4.04 -1.78
N LEU A 126 1.05 -4.69 -2.93
CA LEU A 126 2.19 -4.93 -3.81
C LEU A 126 2.27 -3.83 -4.88
N ILE A 127 3.28 -2.96 -4.77
CA ILE A 127 3.54 -1.91 -5.76
C ILE A 127 4.58 -2.44 -6.76
N ALA A 128 4.19 -2.52 -8.03
CA ALA A 128 5.03 -3.06 -9.08
C ALA A 128 5.85 -1.95 -9.80
N ASP A 129 5.71 -1.86 -11.11
CA ASP A 129 6.49 -0.93 -11.91
C ASP A 129 5.97 0.50 -11.75
N ILE A 130 6.90 1.43 -11.60
CA ILE A 130 6.58 2.85 -11.56
C ILE A 130 7.23 3.55 -12.76
N SER A 131 8.50 3.90 -12.65
CA SER A 131 9.27 4.48 -13.73
C SER A 131 10.76 4.16 -13.57
N ARG A 132 11.56 4.64 -14.50
CA ARG A 132 13.02 4.57 -14.49
C ARG A 132 13.61 5.82 -13.79
N PRO A 133 14.89 5.80 -13.40
CA PRO A 133 15.50 6.89 -12.61
C PRO A 133 15.27 8.31 -13.15
N GLN A 134 15.28 8.47 -14.46
CA GLN A 134 15.03 9.75 -15.13
C GLN A 134 13.80 9.69 -16.04
N GLY A 135 12.97 8.66 -15.86
CA GLY A 135 11.85 8.41 -16.76
C GLY A 135 12.30 7.95 -18.16
N GLY A 136 11.58 8.39 -19.18
CA GLY A 136 11.81 8.00 -20.56
C GLY A 136 11.29 6.62 -20.89
N ALA A 137 11.49 6.18 -22.14
CA ALA A 137 10.90 4.97 -22.70
C ALA A 137 11.11 3.74 -21.81
N PHE A 138 10.03 3.03 -21.49
CA PHE A 138 10.02 1.86 -20.63
C PHE A 138 9.50 0.63 -21.38
N GLY A 139 9.98 0.43 -22.61
CA GLY A 139 9.53 -0.61 -23.52
C GLY A 139 10.08 -2.01 -23.23
N ARG A 140 9.83 -2.94 -24.15
CA ARG A 140 10.11 -4.38 -24.04
C ARG A 140 11.57 -4.75 -23.66
N ARG A 141 12.54 -3.91 -23.98
CA ARG A 141 13.95 -4.14 -23.60
C ARG A 141 14.17 -4.20 -22.08
N TYR A 142 13.21 -3.73 -21.29
CA TYR A 142 13.24 -3.79 -19.83
C TYR A 142 12.50 -5.01 -19.26
N GLY A 143 11.97 -5.87 -20.13
CA GLY A 143 11.29 -7.11 -19.81
C GLY A 143 9.77 -7.05 -20.00
N GLY A 144 9.15 -8.22 -20.12
CA GLY A 144 7.71 -8.37 -20.34
C GLY A 144 7.22 -7.76 -21.65
N LEU A 145 6.00 -7.26 -21.63
CA LEU A 145 5.42 -6.52 -22.75
C LEU A 145 5.99 -5.11 -22.88
N GLY A 146 6.62 -4.60 -21.81
CA GLY A 146 6.98 -3.21 -21.65
C GLY A 146 5.76 -2.37 -21.30
N HIS A 147 5.98 -1.07 -21.11
CA HIS A 147 4.94 -0.11 -20.79
C HIS A 147 4.81 0.93 -21.90
N ALA A 148 3.58 1.20 -22.32
CA ALA A 148 3.28 2.28 -23.24
C ALA A 148 3.44 3.66 -22.59
N SER A 149 3.32 3.72 -21.27
CA SER A 149 3.48 4.92 -20.44
C SER A 149 4.58 4.74 -19.38
N HIS A 150 4.40 5.24 -18.15
CA HIS A 150 5.41 5.21 -17.08
C HIS A 150 6.67 6.05 -17.37
N GLN A 151 6.60 7.02 -18.28
CA GLN A 151 7.80 7.72 -18.75
C GLN A 151 8.14 8.98 -17.96
N ASN A 152 7.22 9.50 -17.14
CA ASN A 152 7.43 10.75 -16.42
C ASN A 152 7.16 10.69 -14.91
N GLY A 153 7.07 9.47 -14.35
CA GLY A 153 6.95 9.25 -12.91
C GLY A 153 5.57 9.57 -12.32
N LEU A 154 4.52 9.64 -13.15
CA LEU A 154 3.13 9.86 -12.72
C LEU A 154 2.27 8.61 -12.77
N ASP A 155 2.82 7.50 -13.23
CA ASP A 155 2.15 6.21 -13.36
C ASP A 155 2.74 5.18 -12.40
N ALA A 156 1.91 4.30 -11.84
CA ALA A 156 2.32 3.15 -11.07
C ALA A 156 1.39 1.96 -11.32
N ASP A 157 1.96 0.76 -11.38
CA ASP A 157 1.19 -0.48 -11.38
C ASP A 157 1.09 -1.02 -9.95
N VAL A 158 -0.12 -1.30 -9.50
CA VAL A 158 -0.41 -1.83 -8.17
C VAL A 158 -1.13 -3.15 -8.32
N MET A 159 -0.49 -4.24 -7.87
CA MET A 159 -1.03 -5.58 -8.00
C MET A 159 -2.30 -5.74 -7.16
N TYR A 160 -3.29 -6.42 -7.71
CA TYR A 160 -4.49 -6.74 -6.94
C TYR A 160 -4.20 -7.74 -5.82
N PRO A 161 -4.85 -7.59 -4.66
CA PRO A 161 -4.76 -8.56 -3.59
C PRO A 161 -5.38 -9.90 -4.03
N ARG A 162 -4.77 -10.98 -3.57
CA ARG A 162 -5.25 -12.32 -3.86
C ARG A 162 -6.29 -12.76 -2.84
N ARG A 163 -7.26 -13.54 -3.31
CA ARG A 163 -8.32 -14.13 -2.49
C ARG A 163 -7.79 -15.09 -1.41
N ASP A 164 -6.65 -15.73 -1.66
CA ASP A 164 -5.98 -16.63 -0.71
C ASP A 164 -5.06 -15.89 0.28
N GLY A 165 -4.99 -14.56 0.22
CA GLY A 165 -4.14 -13.73 1.07
C GLY A 165 -2.64 -13.84 0.79
N ALA A 166 -2.21 -14.58 -0.24
CA ALA A 166 -0.81 -14.74 -0.56
C ALA A 166 -0.18 -13.43 -1.04
N LEU A 167 1.04 -13.14 -0.59
CA LEU A 167 1.87 -11.99 -1.01
C LEU A 167 2.50 -12.24 -2.39
N LEU A 168 1.65 -12.46 -3.37
CA LEU A 168 2.02 -12.74 -4.76
C LEU A 168 1.04 -12.02 -5.68
N ALA A 169 1.53 -11.56 -6.83
CA ALA A 169 0.66 -11.06 -7.88
C ALA A 169 -0.25 -12.18 -8.42
N PRO A 170 -1.56 -11.92 -8.63
CA PRO A 170 -2.45 -12.88 -9.26
C PRO A 170 -1.98 -13.20 -10.68
N ARG A 171 -2.34 -14.38 -11.18
CA ARG A 171 -2.08 -14.82 -12.56
C ARG A 171 -3.34 -14.88 -13.41
N ARG A 172 -4.49 -14.92 -12.75
CA ARG A 172 -5.80 -15.07 -13.37
C ARG A 172 -6.83 -14.22 -12.64
N PRO A 173 -7.86 -13.72 -13.32
CA PRO A 173 -8.94 -12.95 -12.68
C PRO A 173 -9.60 -13.68 -11.49
N ALA A 174 -9.67 -15.01 -11.54
CA ALA A 174 -10.27 -15.84 -10.49
C ALA A 174 -9.48 -15.83 -9.15
N GLU A 175 -8.20 -15.47 -9.20
CA GLU A 175 -7.35 -15.37 -8.00
C GLU A 175 -7.48 -14.02 -7.28
N VAL A 176 -8.07 -13.01 -7.94
CA VAL A 176 -8.21 -11.67 -7.39
C VAL A 176 -9.32 -11.63 -6.34
N ASP A 177 -9.03 -11.05 -5.20
CA ASP A 177 -10.05 -10.60 -4.25
C ASP A 177 -10.69 -9.31 -4.80
N ARG A 178 -11.87 -9.44 -5.39
CA ARG A 178 -12.54 -8.32 -6.06
C ARG A 178 -13.03 -7.23 -5.10
N VAL A 179 -13.33 -7.59 -3.86
CA VAL A 179 -13.77 -6.64 -2.84
C VAL A 179 -12.60 -5.74 -2.46
N LEU A 180 -11.47 -6.34 -2.13
CA LEU A 180 -10.25 -5.61 -1.82
C LEU A 180 -9.68 -4.86 -3.03
N ALA A 181 -9.80 -5.42 -4.23
CA ALA A 181 -9.40 -4.75 -5.47
C ALA A 181 -10.26 -3.50 -5.75
N GLN A 182 -11.57 -3.57 -5.52
CA GLN A 182 -12.47 -2.42 -5.66
C GLN A 182 -12.14 -1.34 -4.61
N ASP A 183 -11.85 -1.73 -3.37
CA ASP A 183 -11.44 -0.78 -2.32
C ASP A 183 -10.16 -0.03 -2.71
N LEU A 184 -9.16 -0.71 -3.29
CA LEU A 184 -7.96 -0.04 -3.82
C LEU A 184 -8.30 0.97 -4.94
N VAL A 185 -9.15 0.58 -5.89
CA VAL A 185 -9.60 1.47 -6.98
C VAL A 185 -10.31 2.70 -6.42
N ASP A 186 -11.18 2.53 -5.45
CA ASP A 186 -11.94 3.63 -4.84
C ASP A 186 -11.01 4.57 -4.04
N ARG A 187 -10.00 4.05 -3.35
CA ARG A 187 -9.00 4.86 -2.61
C ARG A 187 -8.11 5.65 -3.56
N PHE A 188 -7.58 5.04 -4.61
CA PHE A 188 -6.81 5.79 -5.61
C PHE A 188 -7.65 6.88 -6.27
N ARG A 189 -8.92 6.61 -6.55
CA ARG A 189 -9.85 7.61 -7.05
C ARG A 189 -10.06 8.75 -6.04
N ALA A 190 -10.27 8.43 -4.76
CA ALA A 190 -10.42 9.42 -3.70
C ALA A 190 -9.15 10.25 -3.49
N ALA A 191 -7.98 9.64 -3.66
CA ALA A 191 -6.68 10.31 -3.62
C ALA A 191 -6.36 11.16 -4.86
N GLY A 192 -7.33 11.32 -5.78
CA GLY A 192 -7.20 12.21 -6.94
C GLY A 192 -6.53 11.57 -8.17
N ALA A 193 -6.51 10.25 -8.27
CA ALA A 193 -6.07 9.60 -9.51
C ALA A 193 -6.95 10.06 -10.69
N VAL A 194 -6.32 10.47 -11.77
CA VAL A 194 -7.00 10.96 -12.97
C VAL A 194 -7.28 9.87 -13.99
N ARG A 195 -6.62 8.72 -13.85
CA ARG A 195 -6.86 7.54 -14.66
C ARG A 195 -6.51 6.28 -13.86
N LEU A 196 -7.40 5.30 -13.91
CA LEU A 196 -7.23 3.97 -13.36
C LEU A 196 -7.58 2.97 -14.46
N PHE A 197 -6.56 2.30 -15.02
CA PHE A 197 -6.83 1.20 -15.94
C PHE A 197 -6.98 -0.08 -15.13
N VAL A 198 -8.09 -0.78 -15.36
CA VAL A 198 -8.48 -1.99 -14.62
C VAL A 198 -8.72 -3.17 -15.57
N GLY A 199 -8.58 -4.38 -15.06
CA GLY A 199 -8.82 -5.59 -15.82
C GLY A 199 -10.28 -5.73 -16.29
N PRO A 200 -10.53 -5.99 -17.59
CA PRO A 200 -11.89 -6.09 -18.10
C PRO A 200 -12.67 -7.27 -17.52
N HIS A 201 -12.01 -8.33 -17.07
CA HIS A 201 -12.63 -9.53 -16.51
C HIS A 201 -12.90 -9.44 -15.00
N LEU A 202 -12.49 -8.34 -14.34
CA LEU A 202 -12.68 -8.16 -12.91
C LEU A 202 -13.99 -7.46 -12.56
N HIS A 203 -14.60 -6.77 -13.52
CA HIS A 203 -15.82 -5.99 -13.33
C HIS A 203 -15.68 -4.91 -12.25
N LEU A 204 -14.47 -4.35 -12.11
CA LEU A 204 -14.24 -3.19 -11.24
C LEU A 204 -14.86 -1.95 -11.89
N HIS A 205 -15.39 -1.06 -11.08
CA HIS A 205 -16.18 0.05 -11.56
C HIS A 205 -15.82 1.38 -10.89
N GLY A 206 -16.25 2.47 -11.53
CA GLY A 206 -16.10 3.84 -11.07
C GLY A 206 -16.51 4.83 -12.16
N PRO A 207 -16.43 6.14 -11.87
CA PRO A 207 -16.81 7.17 -12.84
C PRO A 207 -15.92 7.12 -14.10
N ARG A 208 -16.55 7.14 -15.27
CA ARG A 208 -15.84 7.44 -16.52
C ARG A 208 -15.57 8.97 -16.59
N PRO A 209 -14.42 9.39 -17.10
CA PRO A 209 -13.34 8.64 -17.75
C PRO A 209 -12.23 8.15 -16.81
N ILE A 210 -12.42 8.20 -15.47
CA ILE A 210 -11.37 7.86 -14.50
C ILE A 210 -11.08 6.35 -14.50
N VAL A 211 -12.08 5.52 -14.26
CA VAL A 211 -11.94 4.05 -14.24
C VAL A 211 -12.26 3.48 -15.62
N VAL A 212 -11.26 2.89 -16.25
CA VAL A 212 -11.32 2.43 -17.64
C VAL A 212 -10.87 0.98 -17.74
N PRO A 213 -11.73 0.05 -18.15
CA PRO A 213 -11.31 -1.32 -18.44
C PRO A 213 -10.31 -1.34 -19.62
N LEU A 214 -9.19 -2.04 -19.41
CA LEU A 214 -8.15 -2.17 -20.43
C LEU A 214 -7.55 -3.59 -20.38
N VAL A 215 -7.31 -4.18 -21.54
CA VAL A 215 -6.65 -5.49 -21.66
C VAL A 215 -5.27 -5.48 -20.99
N HIS A 216 -4.83 -6.64 -20.54
CA HIS A 216 -3.55 -6.83 -19.81
C HIS A 216 -3.48 -6.15 -18.44
N HIS A 217 -4.64 -5.84 -17.81
CA HIS A 217 -4.73 -5.27 -16.47
C HIS A 217 -5.54 -6.17 -15.51
N ASP A 218 -5.64 -7.48 -15.80
CA ASP A 218 -6.38 -8.41 -14.93
C ASP A 218 -5.61 -8.81 -13.65
N ASP A 219 -4.35 -8.45 -13.53
CA ASP A 219 -3.50 -8.74 -12.39
C ASP A 219 -3.12 -7.49 -11.57
N HIS A 220 -3.34 -6.29 -12.10
CA HIS A 220 -3.01 -5.02 -11.45
C HIS A 220 -3.97 -3.90 -11.86
N VAL A 221 -4.05 -2.86 -11.04
CA VAL A 221 -4.55 -1.55 -11.44
C VAL A 221 -3.36 -0.67 -11.85
N HIS A 222 -3.45 -0.08 -13.05
CA HIS A 222 -2.52 0.97 -13.46
C HIS A 222 -3.08 2.31 -13.00
N VAL A 223 -2.34 2.98 -12.14
CA VAL A 223 -2.72 4.26 -11.53
C VAL A 223 -1.99 5.39 -12.23
N ARG A 224 -2.70 6.45 -12.56
CA ARG A 224 -2.11 7.72 -13.03
C ARG A 224 -2.63 8.88 -12.22
N ILE A 225 -1.71 9.72 -11.74
CA ILE A 225 -2.06 10.99 -11.10
C ILE A 225 -1.90 12.17 -12.08
N SER A 226 -2.50 13.32 -11.72
CA SER A 226 -2.27 14.57 -12.43
C SER A 226 -0.82 15.03 -12.28
N ASN A 227 -0.34 15.82 -13.24
CA ASN A 227 0.95 16.48 -13.12
C ASN A 227 0.80 17.73 -12.22
N PRO A 228 1.40 17.76 -11.01
CA PRO A 228 1.29 18.91 -10.11
C PRO A 228 1.82 20.22 -10.71
N GLY A 229 2.83 20.12 -11.60
CA GLY A 229 3.38 21.27 -12.30
C GLY A 229 2.55 21.75 -13.51
N ARG A 230 1.50 20.98 -13.87
CA ARG A 230 0.57 21.30 -14.97
C ARG A 230 -0.82 20.74 -14.68
N PRO A 231 -1.53 21.27 -13.66
CA PRO A 231 -2.82 20.73 -13.25
C PRO A 231 -3.88 20.77 -14.36
N ASP A 232 -3.76 21.70 -15.29
CA ASP A 232 -4.74 21.92 -16.38
C ASP A 232 -4.35 21.25 -17.71
N ALA A 233 -3.24 20.51 -17.76
CA ALA A 233 -2.90 19.78 -18.98
C ALA A 233 -3.93 18.65 -19.17
N PRO A 234 -4.74 18.64 -20.24
CA PRO A 234 -5.69 17.56 -20.45
C PRO A 234 -4.93 16.24 -20.52
N ASN A 235 -5.28 15.31 -19.64
CA ASN A 235 -4.85 13.93 -19.74
C ASN A 235 -5.59 13.25 -20.91
N ALA A 236 -5.46 13.83 -22.09
CA ALA A 236 -6.00 13.27 -23.31
C ALA A 236 -5.29 11.95 -23.62
N PRO A 237 -6.02 10.97 -24.19
CA PRO A 237 -5.53 9.63 -24.48
C PRO A 237 -4.32 9.62 -25.38
#